data_b3800b9015eb454894d3983f65e22cfe
#
_entry.id   b3800b9015eb454894d3983f65e22cfe
#
_cell.length_a   1.000
_cell.length_b   1.000
_cell.length_c   1.000
_cell.angle_alpha   90.00
_cell.angle_beta   90.00
_cell.angle_gamma   90.00
#
_symmetry.space_group_name_H-M   'P 1'
#
loop_
_entity.id
_entity.type
_entity.pdbx_description
1 polymer ?
#
loop_
_entity_poly.entity_id
_entity_poly.type
_entity_poly.pdbx_seq_one_letter_code
_entity_poly.pdbx_strand_id
1 'polypeptide(L)'
;MIDLYYYLIFIPLGYIVGSINFATIIAKIKNKDIKHIGSGNPGTMNMLRSVGKFWGCLTFVLDCAKGISFALIGRFVFKDNNLAMYVLGLSTVLGHIFSCFSKFKGGKGVATSLGAFAVISPITFAVAFTLMIGYLAFFKKGFIGSLMAICILVITNIVRNCLVRDNYYYVCLILLVLWLGLIFWTHRSNFKRIKNNTENSLSLFG
;
A
#
# COMPACT_ATOMS: atom_id res chain seq x y z
N MET A 1 12.48 -8.05 -26.73
CA MET A 1 11.30 -7.34 -27.31
C MET A 1 9.98 -7.75 -26.65
N ILE A 2 9.75 -9.03 -26.39
CA ILE A 2 8.49 -9.53 -25.78
C ILE A 2 8.21 -8.87 -24.42
N ASP A 3 9.22 -8.70 -23.57
CA ASP A 3 9.06 -8.11 -22.23
C ASP A 3 8.54 -6.68 -22.26
N LEU A 4 8.92 -5.86 -23.24
CA LEU A 4 8.47 -4.47 -23.33
C LEU A 4 6.96 -4.37 -23.58
N TYR A 5 6.40 -5.25 -24.44
CA TYR A 5 4.96 -5.28 -24.69
C TYR A 5 4.16 -5.64 -23.44
N TYR A 6 4.67 -6.56 -22.63
CA TYR A 6 4.02 -6.90 -21.36
C TYR A 6 4.01 -5.70 -20.39
N TYR A 7 5.10 -4.95 -20.29
CA TYR A 7 5.11 -3.73 -19.46
C TYR A 7 4.12 -2.68 -19.97
N LEU A 8 4.03 -2.46 -21.28
CA LEU A 8 3.08 -1.53 -21.89
C LEU A 8 1.60 -1.87 -21.61
N ILE A 9 1.30 -3.14 -21.40
CA ILE A 9 -0.06 -3.62 -21.06
C ILE A 9 -0.28 -3.61 -19.55
N PHE A 10 0.62 -4.23 -18.78
CA PHE A 10 0.36 -4.48 -17.37
C PHE A 10 0.58 -3.28 -16.46
N ILE A 11 1.42 -2.30 -16.82
CA ILE A 11 1.56 -1.06 -16.03
C ILE A 11 0.27 -0.24 -16.05
N PRO A 12 -0.33 0.11 -17.20
CA PRO A 12 -1.61 0.82 -17.22
C PRO A 12 -2.74 0.01 -16.56
N LEU A 13 -2.79 -1.30 -16.79
CA LEU A 13 -3.79 -2.16 -16.17
C LEU A 13 -3.65 -2.20 -14.66
N GLY A 14 -2.42 -2.28 -14.13
CA GLY A 14 -2.13 -2.20 -12.70
C GLY A 14 -2.56 -0.88 -12.09
N TYR A 15 -2.30 0.22 -12.79
CA TYR A 15 -2.77 1.53 -12.37
C TYR A 15 -4.31 1.62 -12.35
N ILE A 16 -5.00 1.11 -13.37
CA ILE A 16 -6.47 1.12 -13.44
C ILE A 16 -7.07 0.27 -12.31
N VAL A 17 -6.61 -0.96 -12.13
CA VAL A 17 -7.06 -1.84 -11.03
C VAL A 17 -6.71 -1.24 -9.67
N GLY A 18 -5.52 -0.68 -9.52
CA GLY A 18 -5.10 0.07 -8.35
C GLY A 18 -6.06 1.22 -8.03
N SER A 19 -6.57 1.90 -9.04
CA SER A 19 -7.49 3.04 -8.93
C SER A 19 -8.87 2.68 -8.38
N ILE A 20 -9.27 1.41 -8.35
CA ILE A 20 -10.50 0.96 -7.71
C ILE A 20 -10.37 1.21 -6.20
N ASN A 21 -11.13 2.16 -5.67
CA ASN A 21 -11.09 2.50 -4.25
C ASN A 21 -12.20 1.76 -3.49
N PHE A 22 -11.86 0.61 -2.91
CA PHE A 22 -12.82 -0.23 -2.20
C PHE A 22 -13.41 0.45 -0.96
N ALA A 23 -12.64 1.29 -0.26
CA ALA A 23 -13.17 2.06 0.88
C ALA A 23 -14.33 2.97 0.45
N THR A 24 -14.20 3.66 -0.68
CA THR A 24 -15.25 4.53 -1.22
C THR A 24 -16.47 3.73 -1.66
N ILE A 25 -16.27 2.59 -2.34
CA ILE A 25 -17.35 1.73 -2.81
C ILE A 25 -18.14 1.14 -1.63
N ILE A 26 -17.43 0.55 -0.67
CA ILE A 26 -18.05 -0.08 0.52
C ILE A 26 -18.77 0.96 1.38
N ALA A 27 -18.16 2.13 1.60
CA ALA A 27 -18.78 3.21 2.36
C ALA A 27 -20.08 3.68 1.70
N LYS A 28 -20.07 3.84 0.36
CA LYS A 28 -21.28 4.21 -0.40
C LYS A 28 -22.39 3.16 -0.28
N ILE A 29 -22.08 1.87 -0.35
CA ILE A 29 -23.05 0.77 -0.11
C ILE A 29 -23.64 0.87 1.31
N LYS A 30 -22.88 1.41 2.28
CA LYS A 30 -23.31 1.65 3.66
C LYS A 30 -23.94 3.03 3.87
N ASN A 31 -24.30 3.74 2.82
CA ASN A 31 -24.87 5.09 2.87
C ASN A 31 -23.99 6.08 3.65
N LYS A 32 -22.65 5.94 3.56
CA LYS A 32 -21.67 6.82 4.19
C LYS A 32 -20.74 7.44 3.16
N ASP A 33 -20.38 8.72 3.34
CA ASP A 33 -19.33 9.36 2.54
C ASP A 33 -18.02 9.36 3.32
N ILE A 34 -17.14 8.40 2.98
CA ILE A 34 -15.85 8.20 3.66
C ILE A 34 -14.91 9.40 3.55
N LYS A 35 -15.11 10.28 2.57
CA LYS A 35 -14.31 11.49 2.37
C LYS A 35 -14.69 12.62 3.32
N HIS A 36 -15.89 12.57 3.90
CA HIS A 36 -16.42 13.58 4.82
C HIS A 36 -16.56 13.09 6.27
N ILE A 37 -16.18 11.84 6.57
CA ILE A 37 -16.21 11.29 7.94
C ILE A 37 -14.82 10.87 8.43
N GLY A 38 -14.61 10.94 9.73
CA GLY A 38 -13.36 10.56 10.39
C GLY A 38 -12.17 11.36 9.88
N SER A 39 -11.15 10.68 9.33
CA SER A 39 -9.97 11.36 8.79
C SER A 39 -10.15 11.88 7.37
N GLY A 40 -11.27 11.61 6.71
CA GLY A 40 -11.51 11.91 5.30
C GLY A 40 -10.69 11.08 4.31
N ASN A 41 -9.80 10.22 4.78
CA ASN A 41 -8.98 9.36 3.90
C ASN A 41 -9.74 8.10 3.51
N PRO A 42 -9.90 7.78 2.21
CA PRO A 42 -10.60 6.57 1.78
C PRO A 42 -9.69 5.34 1.85
N GLY A 43 -9.49 4.81 3.04
CA GLY A 43 -8.66 3.63 3.31
C GLY A 43 -9.02 2.92 4.60
N THR A 44 -8.38 1.76 4.84
CA THR A 44 -8.65 0.81 5.92
C THR A 44 -8.87 1.45 7.29
N MET A 45 -7.93 2.30 7.74
CA MET A 45 -7.97 2.87 9.10
C MET A 45 -9.18 3.79 9.33
N ASN A 46 -9.62 4.52 8.29
CA ASN A 46 -10.82 5.32 8.38
C ASN A 46 -12.08 4.45 8.32
N MET A 47 -12.08 3.41 7.49
CA MET A 47 -13.17 2.44 7.42
C MET A 47 -13.38 1.73 8.76
N LEU A 48 -12.30 1.27 9.41
CA LEU A 48 -12.35 0.64 10.75
C LEU A 48 -13.04 1.54 11.78
N ARG A 49 -12.70 2.84 11.77
CA ARG A 49 -13.24 3.81 12.74
C ARG A 49 -14.66 4.26 12.43
N SER A 50 -14.96 4.53 11.17
CA SER A 50 -16.16 5.30 10.80
C SER A 50 -17.29 4.45 10.21
N VAL A 51 -16.96 3.26 9.71
CA VAL A 51 -17.94 2.35 9.07
C VAL A 51 -18.13 1.08 9.88
N GLY A 52 -17.03 0.52 10.41
CA GLY A 52 -17.06 -0.65 11.28
C GLY A 52 -15.90 -1.61 11.02
N LYS A 53 -15.60 -2.45 12.02
CA LYS A 53 -14.44 -3.35 12.00
C LYS A 53 -14.44 -4.30 10.80
N PHE A 54 -15.57 -4.96 10.55
CA PHE A 54 -15.72 -5.89 9.41
C PHE A 54 -15.42 -5.20 8.07
N TRP A 55 -16.01 -4.03 7.83
CA TRP A 55 -15.85 -3.29 6.58
C TRP A 55 -14.45 -2.72 6.38
N GLY A 56 -13.81 -2.36 7.48
CA GLY A 56 -12.40 -1.96 7.46
C GLY A 56 -11.47 -3.12 7.12
N CYS A 57 -11.68 -4.30 7.73
CA CYS A 57 -10.92 -5.50 7.40
C CYS A 57 -11.15 -5.94 5.94
N LEU A 58 -12.39 -5.92 5.46
CA LEU A 58 -12.69 -6.22 4.06
C LEU A 58 -11.98 -5.26 3.10
N THR A 59 -12.01 -3.96 3.42
CA THR A 59 -11.27 -2.94 2.64
C THR A 59 -9.77 -3.26 2.61
N PHE A 60 -9.19 -3.62 3.75
CA PHE A 60 -7.78 -3.99 3.84
C PHE A 60 -7.44 -5.17 2.94
N VAL A 61 -8.21 -6.25 3.03
CA VAL A 61 -8.01 -7.47 2.22
C VAL A 61 -8.09 -7.17 0.73
N LEU A 62 -9.11 -6.42 0.30
CA LEU A 62 -9.29 -6.05 -1.11
C LEU A 62 -8.18 -5.11 -1.63
N ASP A 63 -7.73 -4.17 -0.80
CA ASP A 63 -6.61 -3.29 -1.16
C ASP A 63 -5.26 -4.03 -1.19
N CYS A 64 -5.04 -5.03 -0.33
CA CYS A 64 -3.89 -5.93 -0.41
C CYS A 64 -3.96 -6.81 -1.68
N ALA A 65 -5.13 -7.36 -2.00
CA ALA A 65 -5.33 -8.22 -3.15
C ALA A 65 -4.90 -7.56 -4.48
N LYS A 66 -5.13 -6.24 -4.64
CA LYS A 66 -4.64 -5.49 -5.82
C LYS A 66 -3.12 -5.56 -5.94
N GLY A 67 -2.42 -5.30 -4.85
CA GLY A 67 -0.96 -5.35 -4.82
C GLY A 67 -0.42 -6.76 -5.05
N ILE A 68 -1.02 -7.76 -4.41
CA ILE A 68 -0.70 -9.19 -4.59
C ILE A 68 -0.84 -9.58 -6.06
N SER A 69 -1.99 -9.29 -6.68
CA SER A 69 -2.29 -9.73 -8.04
C SER A 69 -1.25 -9.25 -9.05
N PHE A 70 -0.86 -7.98 -9.00
CA PHE A 70 0.10 -7.44 -9.97
C PHE A 70 1.55 -7.79 -9.64
N ALA A 71 1.92 -7.96 -8.37
CA ALA A 71 3.21 -8.53 -8.02
C ALA A 71 3.34 -10.01 -8.47
N LEU A 72 2.26 -10.80 -8.39
CA LEU A 72 2.21 -12.17 -8.92
C LEU A 72 2.32 -12.19 -10.45
N ILE A 73 1.64 -11.29 -11.17
CA ILE A 73 1.83 -11.13 -12.61
C ILE A 73 3.31 -10.84 -12.91
N GLY A 74 3.93 -9.90 -12.18
CA GLY A 74 5.36 -9.62 -12.30
C GLY A 74 6.23 -10.85 -12.10
N ARG A 75 5.91 -11.67 -11.10
CA ARG A 75 6.66 -12.89 -10.78
C ARG A 75 6.52 -13.99 -11.84
N PHE A 76 5.32 -14.25 -12.33
CA PHE A 76 5.05 -15.41 -13.18
C PHE A 76 5.13 -15.12 -14.69
N VAL A 77 4.75 -13.92 -15.13
CA VAL A 77 4.78 -13.53 -16.55
C VAL A 77 6.20 -13.13 -16.97
N PHE A 78 6.93 -12.45 -16.07
CA PHE A 78 8.29 -11.95 -16.34
C PHE A 78 9.35 -12.82 -15.64
N LYS A 79 9.33 -14.11 -15.87
CA LYS A 79 10.20 -15.11 -15.23
C LYS A 79 11.59 -14.56 -14.89
N ASP A 80 12.02 -14.77 -13.64
CA ASP A 80 13.33 -14.39 -13.10
C ASP A 80 13.67 -12.87 -13.14
N ASN A 81 12.67 -12.00 -13.42
CA ASN A 81 12.85 -10.57 -13.46
C ASN A 81 12.23 -9.90 -12.21
N ASN A 82 13.06 -9.71 -11.17
CA ASN A 82 12.63 -9.06 -9.92
C ASN A 82 12.09 -7.63 -10.15
N LEU A 83 12.62 -6.92 -11.15
CA LEU A 83 12.18 -5.57 -11.52
C LEU A 83 10.67 -5.53 -11.82
N ALA A 84 10.15 -6.56 -12.50
CA ALA A 84 8.74 -6.59 -12.88
C ALA A 84 7.81 -6.59 -11.65
N MET A 85 8.16 -7.31 -10.58
CA MET A 85 7.38 -7.30 -9.34
C MET A 85 7.33 -5.90 -8.71
N TYR A 86 8.46 -5.17 -8.69
CA TYR A 86 8.50 -3.80 -8.16
C TYR A 86 7.70 -2.84 -9.04
N VAL A 87 7.89 -2.88 -10.37
CA VAL A 87 7.21 -1.98 -11.31
C VAL A 87 5.69 -2.18 -11.25
N LEU A 88 5.23 -3.43 -11.36
CA LEU A 88 3.80 -3.73 -11.39
C LEU A 88 3.15 -3.54 -10.01
N GLY A 89 3.83 -3.89 -8.92
CA GLY A 89 3.38 -3.58 -7.57
C GLY A 89 3.24 -2.07 -7.36
N LEU A 90 4.24 -1.28 -7.76
CA LEU A 90 4.21 0.17 -7.65
C LEU A 90 3.11 0.79 -8.52
N SER A 91 2.83 0.26 -9.71
CA SER A 91 1.74 0.75 -10.57
C SER A 91 0.39 0.68 -9.87
N THR A 92 0.10 -0.42 -9.14
CA THR A 92 -1.14 -0.55 -8.37
C THR A 92 -1.18 0.40 -7.17
N VAL A 93 -0.04 0.66 -6.54
CA VAL A 93 0.06 1.64 -5.44
C VAL A 93 -0.17 3.05 -5.95
N LEU A 94 0.39 3.41 -7.10
CA LEU A 94 0.14 4.70 -7.75
C LEU A 94 -1.34 4.86 -8.11
N GLY A 95 -1.97 3.81 -8.66
CA GLY A 95 -3.40 3.81 -8.92
C GLY A 95 -4.23 4.01 -7.65
N HIS A 96 -3.88 3.33 -6.54
CA HIS A 96 -4.58 3.50 -5.27
C HIS A 96 -4.45 4.92 -4.70
N ILE A 97 -3.29 5.55 -4.83
CA ILE A 97 -3.03 6.91 -4.32
C ILE A 97 -3.66 7.97 -5.25
N PHE A 98 -3.42 7.87 -6.54
CA PHE A 98 -3.87 8.81 -7.57
C PHE A 98 -5.00 8.20 -8.41
N SER A 99 -6.05 7.73 -7.76
CA SER A 99 -7.17 7.05 -8.42
C SER A 99 -7.81 7.92 -9.50
N CYS A 100 -7.77 7.47 -10.75
CA CYS A 100 -8.45 8.13 -11.88
C CYS A 100 -9.97 8.19 -11.70
N PHE A 101 -10.57 7.25 -10.97
CA PHE A 101 -12.00 7.24 -10.66
C PHE A 101 -12.40 8.20 -9.53
N SER A 102 -11.44 8.78 -8.83
CA SER A 102 -11.66 9.64 -7.65
C SER A 102 -11.03 11.03 -7.80
N LYS A 103 -10.92 11.54 -9.03
CA LYS A 103 -10.26 12.83 -9.34
C LYS A 103 -8.83 12.87 -8.79
N PHE A 104 -8.09 11.80 -8.95
CA PHE A 104 -6.72 11.60 -8.45
C PHE A 104 -6.54 11.76 -6.93
N LYS A 105 -7.63 11.57 -6.16
CA LYS A 105 -7.64 11.65 -4.69
C LYS A 105 -8.05 10.30 -4.11
N GLY A 106 -7.09 9.41 -3.94
CA GLY A 106 -7.26 8.08 -3.39
C GLY A 106 -6.79 7.94 -1.94
N GLY A 107 -6.39 6.72 -1.55
CA GLY A 107 -5.86 6.39 -0.23
C GLY A 107 -4.36 6.67 -0.08
N LYS A 108 -3.71 6.05 0.90
CA LYS A 108 -2.28 6.25 1.19
C LYS A 108 -1.35 5.18 0.61
N GLY A 109 -1.89 4.11 0.05
CA GLY A 109 -1.12 3.08 -0.60
C GLY A 109 -0.54 2.00 0.32
N VAL A 110 -0.73 2.08 1.65
CA VAL A 110 -0.12 1.13 2.59
C VAL A 110 -0.60 -0.30 2.38
N ALA A 111 -1.91 -0.55 2.39
CA ALA A 111 -2.47 -1.90 2.23
C ALA A 111 -2.06 -2.52 0.88
N THR A 112 -2.13 -1.73 -0.20
CA THR A 112 -1.69 -2.17 -1.53
C THR A 112 -0.18 -2.46 -1.58
N SER A 113 0.64 -1.64 -0.90
CA SER A 113 2.07 -1.90 -0.75
C SER A 113 2.34 -3.19 0.04
N LEU A 114 1.66 -3.38 1.17
CA LEU A 114 1.76 -4.62 1.95
C LEU A 114 1.44 -5.84 1.10
N GLY A 115 0.38 -5.76 0.28
CA GLY A 115 0.03 -6.81 -0.68
C GLY A 115 1.14 -7.11 -1.68
N ALA A 116 1.72 -6.09 -2.31
CA ALA A 116 2.83 -6.27 -3.24
C ALA A 116 4.06 -6.90 -2.55
N PHE A 117 4.44 -6.41 -1.38
CA PHE A 117 5.57 -6.95 -0.62
C PHE A 117 5.33 -8.35 -0.04
N ALA A 118 4.07 -8.78 0.15
CA ALA A 118 3.75 -10.16 0.50
C ALA A 118 4.23 -11.16 -0.57
N VAL A 119 4.32 -10.72 -1.83
CA VAL A 119 4.84 -11.51 -2.96
C VAL A 119 6.34 -11.30 -3.14
N ILE A 120 6.80 -10.04 -3.07
CA ILE A 120 8.20 -9.65 -3.30
C ILE A 120 9.13 -10.23 -2.22
N SER A 121 8.72 -10.14 -0.95
CA SER A 121 9.53 -10.57 0.20
C SER A 121 8.64 -11.11 1.33
N PRO A 122 8.10 -12.33 1.20
CA PRO A 122 7.06 -12.85 2.09
C PRO A 122 7.51 -12.96 3.56
N ILE A 123 8.75 -13.34 3.82
CA ILE A 123 9.28 -13.43 5.20
C ILE A 123 9.35 -12.04 5.84
N THR A 124 9.92 -11.07 5.14
CA THR A 124 9.99 -9.68 5.63
C THR A 124 8.60 -9.10 5.82
N PHE A 125 7.67 -9.40 4.90
CA PHE A 125 6.26 -9.01 5.03
C PHE A 125 5.65 -9.58 6.32
N ALA A 126 5.82 -10.87 6.61
CA ALA A 126 5.28 -11.49 7.81
C ALA A 126 5.78 -10.79 9.08
N VAL A 127 7.09 -10.52 9.17
CA VAL A 127 7.70 -9.79 10.30
C VAL A 127 7.14 -8.37 10.41
N ALA A 128 7.18 -7.60 9.31
CA ALA A 128 6.73 -6.22 9.30
C ALA A 128 5.22 -6.09 9.64
N PHE A 129 4.41 -7.00 9.12
CA PHE A 129 2.97 -7.06 9.39
C PHE A 129 2.67 -7.38 10.86
N THR A 130 3.35 -8.37 11.43
CA THR A 130 3.22 -8.73 12.85
C THR A 130 3.59 -7.55 13.75
N LEU A 131 4.71 -6.87 13.48
CA LEU A 131 5.13 -5.69 14.23
C LEU A 131 4.14 -4.53 14.08
N MET A 132 3.57 -4.32 12.88
CA MET A 132 2.54 -3.32 12.65
C MET A 132 1.28 -3.58 13.48
N ILE A 133 0.80 -4.83 13.49
CA ILE A 133 -0.40 -5.21 14.27
C ILE A 133 -0.10 -5.10 15.78
N GLY A 134 1.05 -5.58 16.24
CA GLY A 134 1.49 -5.42 17.62
C GLY A 134 1.54 -3.94 18.02
N TYR A 135 2.19 -3.11 17.23
CA TYR A 135 2.22 -1.66 17.50
C TYR A 135 0.81 -1.04 17.60
N LEU A 136 -0.08 -1.39 16.65
CA LEU A 136 -1.46 -0.89 16.67
C LEU A 136 -2.23 -1.36 17.92
N ALA A 137 -2.04 -2.60 18.35
CA ALA A 137 -2.69 -3.16 19.55
C ALA A 137 -2.29 -2.41 20.82
N PHE A 138 -0.99 -2.12 20.99
CA PHE A 138 -0.48 -1.46 22.20
C PHE A 138 -0.66 0.08 22.18
N PHE A 139 -0.30 0.73 21.08
CA PHE A 139 -0.23 2.20 21.01
C PHE A 139 -1.45 2.87 20.37
N LYS A 140 -2.34 2.12 19.76
CA LYS A 140 -3.58 2.60 19.10
C LYS A 140 -3.36 3.66 18.00
N LYS A 141 -2.11 3.87 17.54
CA LYS A 141 -1.72 4.84 16.50
C LYS A 141 -1.35 4.14 15.20
N GLY A 142 -2.37 3.75 14.42
CA GLY A 142 -2.20 2.90 13.25
C GLY A 142 -1.30 3.46 12.15
N PHE A 143 -1.17 4.78 11.99
CA PHE A 143 -0.32 5.33 10.93
C PHE A 143 1.18 5.13 11.23
N ILE A 144 1.61 5.16 12.50
CA ILE A 144 3.01 4.91 12.87
C ILE A 144 3.37 3.46 12.59
N GLY A 145 2.52 2.50 13.02
CA GLY A 145 2.71 1.09 12.70
C GLY A 145 2.77 0.83 11.19
N SER A 146 1.93 1.53 10.41
CA SER A 146 1.94 1.44 8.95
C SER A 146 3.26 1.94 8.35
N LEU A 147 3.78 3.09 8.82
CA LEU A 147 5.06 3.61 8.35
C LEU A 147 6.23 2.72 8.75
N MET A 148 6.24 2.21 9.99
CA MET A 148 7.25 1.23 10.44
C MET A 148 7.29 0.00 9.53
N ALA A 149 6.12 -0.57 9.22
CA ALA A 149 6.06 -1.73 8.33
C ALA A 149 6.63 -1.43 6.94
N ILE A 150 6.26 -0.30 6.33
CA ILE A 150 6.79 0.08 5.02
C ILE A 150 8.30 0.37 5.08
N CYS A 151 8.79 1.02 6.13
CA CYS A 151 10.23 1.24 6.32
C CYS A 151 10.99 -0.10 6.40
N ILE A 152 10.52 -1.05 7.21
CA ILE A 152 11.12 -2.38 7.31
C ILE A 152 11.15 -3.05 5.94
N LEU A 153 10.02 -3.09 5.23
CA LEU A 153 9.90 -3.72 3.92
C LEU A 153 10.85 -3.09 2.89
N VAL A 154 10.87 -1.78 2.80
CA VAL A 154 11.71 -1.09 1.81
C VAL A 154 13.19 -1.19 2.15
N ILE A 155 13.58 -0.94 3.40
CA ILE A 155 15.00 -0.97 3.80
C ILE A 155 15.57 -2.38 3.63
N THR A 156 14.86 -3.43 4.06
CA THR A 156 15.34 -4.81 3.89
C THR A 156 15.46 -5.20 2.41
N ASN A 157 14.55 -4.73 1.54
CA ASN A 157 14.66 -4.96 0.11
C ASN A 157 15.79 -4.13 -0.54
N ILE A 158 16.08 -2.92 -0.06
CA ILE A 158 17.27 -2.16 -0.47
C ILE A 158 18.54 -2.95 -0.13
N VAL A 159 18.67 -3.41 1.13
CA VAL A 159 19.83 -4.21 1.55
C VAL A 159 19.96 -5.49 0.72
N ARG A 160 18.87 -6.21 0.51
CA ARG A 160 18.86 -7.40 -0.34
C ARG A 160 19.36 -7.10 -1.77
N ASN A 161 18.83 -6.04 -2.40
CA ASN A 161 19.26 -5.67 -3.75
C ASN A 161 20.74 -5.26 -3.80
N CYS A 162 21.26 -4.57 -2.78
CA CYS A 162 22.68 -4.24 -2.69
C CYS A 162 23.58 -5.48 -2.54
N LEU A 163 23.08 -6.54 -1.89
CA LEU A 163 23.84 -7.79 -1.71
C LEU A 163 23.81 -8.67 -2.96
N VAL A 164 22.65 -8.80 -3.60
CA VAL A 164 22.45 -9.68 -4.76
C VAL A 164 22.97 -9.07 -6.06
N ARG A 165 22.81 -7.76 -6.23
CA ARG A 165 23.27 -6.96 -7.40
C ARG A 165 22.94 -7.61 -8.75
N ASP A 166 21.64 -7.90 -8.96
CA ASP A 166 21.15 -8.37 -10.26
C ASP A 166 21.26 -7.27 -11.34
N ASN A 167 20.97 -7.63 -12.61
CA ASN A 167 21.09 -6.71 -13.74
C ASN A 167 20.27 -5.42 -13.62
N TYR A 168 19.25 -5.39 -12.76
CA TYR A 168 18.32 -4.28 -12.59
C TYR A 168 18.45 -3.61 -11.23
N TYR A 169 19.50 -3.91 -10.48
CA TYR A 169 19.58 -3.51 -9.08
C TYR A 169 19.47 -1.99 -8.86
N TYR A 170 20.12 -1.16 -9.71
CA TYR A 170 20.01 0.29 -9.62
C TYR A 170 18.57 0.79 -9.82
N VAL A 171 17.87 0.22 -10.81
CA VAL A 171 16.48 0.59 -11.09
C VAL A 171 15.58 0.18 -9.93
N CYS A 172 15.79 -1.02 -9.37
CA CYS A 172 15.05 -1.49 -8.19
C CYS A 172 15.29 -0.59 -6.97
N LEU A 173 16.54 -0.13 -6.75
CA LEU A 173 16.84 0.82 -5.66
C LEU A 173 16.11 2.15 -5.85
N ILE A 174 16.12 2.70 -7.05
CA ILE A 174 15.40 3.94 -7.37
C ILE A 174 13.89 3.76 -7.09
N LEU A 175 13.29 2.66 -7.56
CA LEU A 175 11.88 2.37 -7.34
C LEU A 175 11.55 2.24 -5.86
N LEU A 176 12.38 1.58 -5.06
CA LEU A 176 12.19 1.42 -3.62
C LEU A 176 12.27 2.76 -2.88
N VAL A 177 13.22 3.62 -3.23
CA VAL A 177 13.35 4.97 -2.66
C VAL A 177 12.14 5.83 -3.03
N LEU A 178 11.71 5.80 -4.30
CA LEU A 178 10.50 6.50 -4.76
C LEU A 178 9.24 5.98 -4.04
N TRP A 179 9.13 4.67 -3.85
CA TRP A 179 8.02 4.05 -3.12
C TRP A 179 7.95 4.55 -1.67
N LEU A 180 9.09 4.54 -0.98
CA LEU A 180 9.17 5.04 0.39
C LEU A 180 8.81 6.52 0.47
N GLY A 181 9.40 7.35 -0.38
CA GLY A 181 9.12 8.79 -0.45
C GLY A 181 7.63 9.08 -0.71
N LEU A 182 7.02 8.32 -1.63
CA LEU A 182 5.59 8.42 -1.94
C LEU A 182 4.72 8.11 -0.71
N ILE A 183 5.01 7.04 0.03
CA ILE A 183 4.25 6.69 1.23
C ILE A 183 4.41 7.76 2.32
N PHE A 184 5.61 8.27 2.55
CA PHE A 184 5.83 9.38 3.48
C PHE A 184 5.05 10.63 3.07
N TRP A 185 5.10 10.99 1.79
CA TRP A 185 4.35 12.12 1.27
C TRP A 185 2.82 11.97 1.47
N THR A 186 2.25 10.78 1.30
CA THR A 186 0.82 10.55 1.55
C THR A 186 0.45 10.66 3.03
N HIS A 187 1.42 10.54 3.94
CA HIS A 187 1.23 10.67 5.38
C HIS A 187 1.43 12.09 5.93
N ARG A 188 1.69 13.10 5.07
CA ARG A 188 1.89 14.49 5.51
C ARG A 188 0.77 15.04 6.39
N SER A 189 -0.48 14.64 6.14
CA SER A 189 -1.62 15.04 6.99
C SER A 189 -1.57 14.42 8.39
N ASN A 190 -1.03 13.21 8.54
CA ASN A 190 -0.83 12.57 9.84
C ASN A 190 0.26 13.29 10.64
N PHE A 191 1.38 13.63 10.00
CA PHE A 191 2.45 14.39 10.66
C PHE A 191 1.94 15.74 11.16
N LYS A 192 1.12 16.44 10.33
CA LYS A 192 0.49 17.69 10.76
C LYS A 192 -0.44 17.49 11.98
N ARG A 193 -1.23 16.41 12.00
CA ARG A 193 -2.11 16.10 13.13
C ARG A 193 -1.33 15.72 14.39
N ILE A 194 -0.19 15.01 14.27
CA ILE A 194 0.69 14.79 15.44
C ILE A 194 1.19 16.11 16.01
N LYS A 195 1.73 16.98 15.15
CA LYS A 195 2.25 18.27 15.60
C LYS A 195 1.20 19.08 16.35
N ASN A 196 -0.07 18.93 15.98
CA ASN A 196 -1.20 19.64 16.60
C ASN A 196 -1.89 18.82 17.71
N ASN A 197 -1.36 17.66 18.13
CA ASN A 197 -1.96 16.73 19.11
C ASN A 197 -3.40 16.28 18.76
N THR A 198 -3.75 16.23 17.47
CA THR A 198 -5.09 15.86 16.96
C THR A 198 -5.09 14.55 16.17
N GLU A 199 -4.04 13.72 16.30
CA GLU A 199 -3.97 12.46 15.55
C GLU A 199 -4.97 11.44 16.08
N ASN A 200 -5.69 10.83 15.13
CA ASN A 200 -6.73 9.85 15.42
C ASN A 200 -6.15 8.57 16.03
N SER A 201 -6.73 8.11 17.13
CA SER A 201 -6.47 6.79 17.70
C SER A 201 -7.41 5.74 17.12
N LEU A 202 -7.05 4.48 17.20
CA LEU A 202 -7.87 3.33 16.87
C LEU A 202 -7.70 2.24 17.92
N SER A 203 -8.79 1.81 18.56
CA SER A 203 -8.79 0.60 19.37
C SER A 203 -9.29 -0.57 18.52
N LEU A 204 -8.49 -1.65 18.45
CA LEU A 204 -8.91 -2.91 17.83
C LEU A 204 -9.76 -3.75 18.80
N PHE A 205 -9.56 -3.60 20.11
CA PHE A 205 -10.07 -4.47 21.16
C PHE A 205 -10.99 -3.74 22.17
N GLY A 206 -11.53 -2.61 21.83
CA GLY A 206 -12.44 -1.86 22.69
C GLY A 206 -13.52 -1.15 21.94
#